data_40e216ea4455e09ea17fd79987b3f0c4
#
_entry.id   40e216ea4455e09ea17fd79987b3f0c4
#
_cell.length_a   1.000
_cell.length_b   1.000
_cell.length_c   1.000
_cell.angle_alpha   90.00
_cell.angle_beta   90.00
_cell.angle_gamma   90.00
#
_symmetry.space_group_name_H-M   'P 1'
#
loop_
_entity.id
_entity.type
_entity.pdbx_description
1 polymer ?
#
loop_
_entity_poly.entity_id
_entity_poly.type
_entity_poly.pdbx_seq_one_letter_code
_entity_poly.pdbx_strand_id
1 'polypeptide(L)'
;MQVAEIRGPAADPAPLTERILKPVEAVANQLWPGVPVIPALEPGASDAQFLNPAGIPTYGVTGMFTDPDGGHIHGLNERIRVQSVREGRTFLYRLVKMYAID
;
A
#
# COMPACT_ATOMS: atom_id res chain seq x y z
N MET A 1 24.11 28.88 -3.46
CA MET A 1 23.74 27.87 -2.45
C MET A 1 23.49 26.55 -3.17
N GLN A 2 24.32 25.58 -2.95
CA GLN A 2 24.11 24.25 -3.48
C GLN A 2 23.21 23.49 -2.52
N VAL A 3 22.05 23.08 -3.01
CA VAL A 3 21.19 22.14 -2.29
C VAL A 3 21.62 20.75 -2.72
N ALA A 4 22.22 20.01 -1.81
CA ALA A 4 22.50 18.61 -2.06
C ALA A 4 21.16 17.85 -2.11
N GLU A 5 20.80 17.36 -3.28
CA GLU A 5 19.66 16.45 -3.40
C GLU A 5 20.06 15.11 -2.81
N ILE A 6 19.48 14.78 -1.67
CA ILE A 6 19.52 13.41 -1.16
C ILE A 6 18.47 12.62 -1.93
N ARG A 7 18.83 12.14 -3.11
CA ARG A 7 18.01 11.17 -3.83
C ARG A 7 18.51 9.79 -3.49
N GLY A 8 17.62 8.97 -2.96
CA GLY A 8 17.82 7.55 -3.04
C GLY A 8 17.85 7.10 -4.51
N PRO A 9 18.29 5.88 -4.80
CA PRO A 9 18.31 5.38 -6.18
C PRO A 9 16.89 5.45 -6.76
N ALA A 10 16.77 6.03 -7.97
CA ALA A 10 15.52 5.98 -8.71
C ALA A 10 15.22 4.52 -9.01
N ALA A 11 14.06 4.05 -8.56
CA ALA A 11 13.62 2.68 -8.81
C ALA A 11 12.31 2.72 -9.58
N ASP A 12 12.25 1.91 -10.62
CA ASP A 12 10.98 1.68 -11.30
C ASP A 12 10.04 0.91 -10.36
N PRO A 13 8.73 1.20 -10.40
CA PRO A 13 7.76 0.43 -9.64
C PRO A 13 7.77 -1.02 -10.09
N ALA A 14 7.56 -1.94 -9.15
CA ALA A 14 7.43 -3.35 -9.47
C ALA A 14 6.21 -3.58 -10.37
N PRO A 15 6.30 -4.48 -11.38
CA PRO A 15 5.19 -4.72 -12.29
C PRO A 15 4.00 -5.31 -11.56
N LEU A 16 2.80 -4.82 -11.87
CA LEU A 16 1.54 -5.35 -11.35
C LEU A 16 1.11 -6.54 -12.18
N THR A 17 1.51 -7.71 -11.75
CA THR A 17 1.11 -8.97 -12.38
C THR A 17 -0.20 -9.47 -11.78
N GLU A 18 -0.88 -10.37 -12.47
CA GLU A 18 -2.09 -11.02 -11.94
C GLU A 18 -1.81 -11.76 -10.62
N ARG A 19 -0.64 -12.36 -10.49
CA ARG A 19 -0.22 -13.05 -9.27
C ARG A 19 -0.24 -12.13 -8.06
N ILE A 20 0.10 -10.86 -8.25
CA ILE A 20 0.09 -9.85 -7.19
C ILE A 20 -1.30 -9.26 -7.02
N LEU A 21 -1.97 -8.93 -8.10
CA LEU A 21 -3.23 -8.18 -8.08
C LEU A 21 -4.44 -9.02 -7.68
N LYS A 22 -4.52 -10.26 -8.15
CA LYS A 22 -5.67 -11.13 -7.87
C LYS A 22 -5.94 -11.38 -6.39
N PRO A 23 -4.94 -11.69 -5.54
CA PRO A 23 -5.19 -11.83 -4.11
C PRO A 23 -5.70 -10.54 -3.46
N VAL A 24 -5.16 -9.39 -3.86
CA VAL A 24 -5.63 -8.09 -3.34
C VAL A 24 -7.09 -7.86 -3.70
N GLU A 25 -7.45 -8.09 -4.96
CA GLU A 25 -8.84 -7.95 -5.42
C GLU A 25 -9.78 -8.93 -4.72
N ALA A 26 -9.35 -10.17 -4.53
CA ALA A 26 -10.16 -11.19 -3.86
C ALA A 26 -10.47 -10.82 -2.41
N VAL A 27 -9.45 -10.41 -1.64
CA VAL A 27 -9.64 -10.02 -0.24
C VAL A 27 -10.44 -8.73 -0.13
N ALA A 28 -10.16 -7.76 -1.00
CA ALA A 28 -10.91 -6.51 -1.04
C ALA A 28 -12.39 -6.77 -1.33
N ASN A 29 -12.71 -7.67 -2.25
CA ASN A 29 -14.08 -8.02 -2.57
C ASN A 29 -14.80 -8.75 -1.43
N GLN A 30 -14.07 -9.53 -0.63
CA GLN A 30 -14.64 -10.17 0.57
C GLN A 30 -15.06 -9.16 1.62
N LEU A 31 -14.26 -8.13 1.83
CA LEU A 31 -14.49 -7.13 2.88
C LEU A 31 -15.34 -5.95 2.40
N TRP A 32 -15.16 -5.53 1.17
CA TRP A 32 -15.82 -4.37 0.57
C TRP A 32 -16.34 -4.71 -0.83
N PRO A 33 -17.43 -5.49 -0.94
CA PRO A 33 -17.97 -5.90 -2.24
C PRO A 33 -18.26 -4.69 -3.14
N GLY A 34 -17.81 -4.76 -4.39
CA GLY A 34 -18.02 -3.71 -5.38
C GLY A 34 -17.06 -2.54 -5.33
N VAL A 35 -16.14 -2.50 -4.36
CA VAL A 35 -15.09 -1.47 -4.30
C VAL A 35 -13.94 -1.88 -5.22
N PRO A 36 -13.58 -1.04 -6.20
CA PRO A 36 -12.49 -1.36 -7.11
C PRO A 36 -11.12 -1.23 -6.44
N VAL A 37 -10.18 -2.06 -6.88
CA VAL A 37 -8.77 -1.91 -6.53
C VAL A 37 -8.09 -1.15 -7.66
N ILE A 38 -7.58 0.03 -7.35
CA ILE A 38 -6.96 0.92 -8.34
C ILE A 38 -5.49 1.08 -7.99
N PRO A 39 -4.58 0.71 -8.89
CA PRO A 39 -3.16 0.99 -8.72
C PRO A 39 -2.92 2.50 -8.64
N ALA A 40 -2.12 2.93 -7.68
CA ALA A 40 -1.77 4.33 -7.50
C ALA A 40 -0.28 4.47 -7.26
N LEU A 41 0.26 5.61 -7.67
CA LEU A 41 1.63 6.00 -7.38
C LEU A 41 1.63 6.94 -6.18
N GLU A 42 2.25 6.50 -5.10
CA GLU A 42 2.39 7.30 -3.90
C GLU A 42 3.66 8.15 -3.98
N PRO A 43 3.57 9.45 -3.69
CA PRO A 43 4.73 10.35 -3.76
C PRO A 43 5.69 10.20 -2.57
N GLY A 44 5.30 9.45 -1.54
CA GLY A 44 6.12 9.22 -0.36
C GLY A 44 7.23 8.19 -0.58
N ALA A 45 8.21 8.19 0.30
CA ALA A 45 9.28 7.22 0.32
C ALA A 45 8.89 5.97 1.11
N SER A 46 9.38 4.81 0.67
CA SER A 46 9.23 3.55 1.39
C SER A 46 10.46 2.67 1.16
N ASP A 47 10.52 1.55 1.85
CA ASP A 47 11.62 0.58 1.67
C ASP A 47 11.64 -0.02 0.25
N ALA A 48 10.55 0.10 -0.49
CA ALA A 48 10.47 -0.33 -1.89
C ALA A 48 11.54 0.31 -2.77
N GLN A 49 11.99 1.54 -2.46
CA GLN A 49 13.07 2.22 -3.19
C GLN A 49 14.40 1.45 -3.13
N PHE A 50 14.60 0.64 -2.10
CA PHE A 50 15.81 -0.18 -1.94
C PHE A 50 15.58 -1.62 -2.40
N LEU A 51 14.40 -2.17 -2.16
CA LEU A 51 14.09 -3.57 -2.43
C LEU A 51 13.81 -3.84 -3.91
N ASN A 52 13.09 -2.95 -4.60
CA ASN A 52 12.80 -3.11 -6.02
C ASN A 52 14.07 -3.16 -6.88
N PRO A 53 15.05 -2.25 -6.72
CA PRO A 53 16.30 -2.34 -7.48
C PRO A 53 17.12 -3.59 -7.15
N ALA A 54 16.98 -4.14 -5.96
CA ALA A 54 17.65 -5.37 -5.54
C ALA A 54 16.99 -6.64 -6.10
N GLY A 55 15.92 -6.51 -6.88
CA GLY A 55 15.21 -7.64 -7.47
C GLY A 55 14.14 -8.24 -6.56
N ILE A 56 13.75 -7.54 -5.51
CA ILE A 56 12.69 -7.97 -4.59
C ILE A 56 11.45 -7.11 -4.85
N PRO A 57 10.47 -7.60 -5.64
CA PRO A 57 9.26 -6.83 -5.94
C PRO A 57 8.51 -6.44 -4.66
N THR A 58 8.30 -5.15 -4.48
CA THR A 58 7.71 -4.60 -3.26
C THR A 58 6.56 -3.67 -3.60
N TYR A 59 5.44 -3.86 -2.90
CA TYR A 59 4.18 -3.16 -3.13
C TYR A 59 3.65 -2.60 -1.82
N GLY A 60 2.98 -1.44 -1.91
CA GLY A 60 2.29 -0.86 -0.75
C GLY A 60 0.80 -1.18 -0.78
N VAL A 61 0.28 -1.67 0.33
CA VAL A 61 -1.14 -1.88 0.52
C VAL A 61 -1.46 -1.86 2.01
N THR A 62 -2.55 -1.22 2.39
CA THR A 62 -2.91 -1.12 3.81
C THR A 62 -4.28 -1.68 4.15
N GLY A 63 -5.25 -1.59 3.24
CA GLY A 63 -6.63 -1.92 3.54
C GLY A 63 -7.29 -0.99 4.57
N MET A 64 -6.68 0.15 4.85
CA MET A 64 -7.22 1.14 5.78
C MET A 64 -7.78 2.34 5.02
N PHE A 65 -9.09 2.53 5.08
CA PHE A 65 -9.74 3.70 4.49
C PHE A 65 -9.59 4.91 5.40
N THR A 66 -9.25 6.03 4.80
CA THR A 66 -9.21 7.33 5.47
C THR A 66 -10.51 8.08 5.24
N ASP A 67 -10.75 9.12 6.05
CA ASP A 67 -11.84 10.06 5.77
C ASP A 67 -11.59 10.81 4.46
N PRO A 68 -12.64 11.36 3.81
CA PRO A 68 -12.48 12.08 2.54
C PRO A 68 -11.49 13.24 2.57
N ASP A 69 -11.22 13.82 3.74
CA ASP A 69 -10.23 14.88 3.92
C ASP A 69 -8.78 14.35 4.06
N GLY A 70 -8.57 13.05 3.92
CA GLY A 70 -7.26 12.42 4.04
C GLY A 70 -6.79 12.14 5.47
N GLY A 71 -7.60 12.43 6.49
CA GLY A 71 -7.25 12.18 7.89
C GLY A 71 -6.15 13.08 8.45
N HIS A 72 -5.78 14.15 7.76
CA HIS A 72 -4.70 15.09 8.14
C HIS A 72 -3.33 14.44 8.30
N ILE A 73 -3.00 13.50 7.42
CA ILE A 73 -1.71 12.76 7.43
C ILE A 73 -0.54 13.75 7.49
N HIS A 74 0.37 13.52 8.44
CA HIS A 74 1.51 14.39 8.75
C HIS A 74 1.16 15.79 9.22
N GLY A 75 -0.10 16.03 9.54
CA GLY A 75 -0.59 17.33 10.01
C GLY A 75 -1.07 17.32 11.47
N LEU A 76 -1.63 18.46 11.88
CA LEU A 76 -2.28 18.56 13.17
C LEU A 76 -3.58 17.75 13.18
N ASN A 77 -3.87 17.12 14.31
CA ASN A 77 -5.07 16.29 14.48
C ASN A 77 -5.15 15.12 13.47
N GLU A 78 -4.00 14.56 13.13
CA GLU A 78 -3.97 13.33 12.31
C GLU A 78 -4.82 12.26 12.97
N ARG A 79 -5.68 11.62 12.18
CA ARG A 79 -6.65 10.65 12.70
C ARG A 79 -6.97 9.55 11.70
N ILE A 80 -7.40 8.44 12.23
CA ILE A 80 -7.97 7.35 11.47
C ILE A 80 -9.13 6.74 12.25
N ARG A 81 -10.14 6.26 11.56
CA ARG A 81 -11.26 5.58 12.20
C ARG A 81 -10.80 4.27 12.81
N VAL A 82 -11.27 3.98 14.02
CA VAL A 82 -10.99 2.68 14.68
C VAL A 82 -11.45 1.51 13.81
N GLN A 83 -12.61 1.65 13.16
CA GLN A 83 -13.10 0.63 12.24
C GLN A 83 -12.14 0.36 11.08
N SER A 84 -11.52 1.41 10.53
CA SER A 84 -10.53 1.27 9.44
C SER A 84 -9.31 0.47 9.89
N VAL A 85 -8.85 0.66 11.13
CA VAL A 85 -7.73 -0.12 11.69
C VAL A 85 -8.10 -1.60 11.80
N ARG A 86 -9.30 -1.89 12.28
CA ARG A 86 -9.79 -3.27 12.41
C ARG A 86 -9.94 -3.95 11.06
N GLU A 87 -10.52 -3.26 10.10
CA GLU A 87 -10.68 -3.76 8.73
C GLU A 87 -9.33 -3.97 8.05
N GLY A 88 -8.41 -3.02 8.20
CA GLY A 88 -7.06 -3.12 7.66
C GLY A 88 -6.30 -4.31 8.23
N ARG A 89 -6.44 -4.58 9.53
CA ARG A 89 -5.86 -5.76 10.17
C ARG A 89 -6.41 -7.05 9.55
N THR A 90 -7.71 -7.14 9.38
CA THR A 90 -8.35 -8.31 8.77
C THR A 90 -7.91 -8.48 7.32
N PHE A 91 -7.88 -7.38 6.57
CA PHE A 91 -7.43 -7.37 5.19
C PHE A 91 -6.00 -7.90 5.06
N LEU A 92 -5.07 -7.34 5.81
CA LEU A 92 -3.66 -7.73 5.75
C LEU A 92 -3.45 -9.18 6.21
N TYR A 93 -4.14 -9.62 7.25
CA TYR A 93 -4.07 -11.00 7.70
C TYR A 93 -4.49 -11.98 6.61
N ARG A 94 -5.62 -11.74 5.97
CA ARG A 94 -6.11 -12.58 4.87
C ARG A 94 -5.19 -12.54 3.66
N LEU A 95 -4.70 -11.35 3.33
CA LEU A 95 -3.81 -11.16 2.18
C LEU A 95 -2.48 -11.90 2.38
N VAL A 96 -1.85 -11.76 3.54
CA VAL A 96 -0.60 -12.46 3.87
C VAL A 96 -0.80 -13.97 3.78
N LYS A 97 -1.92 -14.48 4.29
CA LYS A 97 -2.24 -15.90 4.19
C LYS A 97 -2.33 -16.37 2.74
N MET A 98 -2.94 -15.58 1.87
CA MET A 98 -3.06 -15.95 0.45
C MET A 98 -1.70 -16.02 -0.25
N TYR A 99 -0.79 -15.10 0.06
CA TYR A 99 0.56 -15.14 -0.53
C TYR A 99 1.46 -16.21 0.09
N ALA A 100 1.25 -16.55 1.34
CA ALA A 100 2.07 -17.53 2.06
C ALA A 100 1.67 -18.99 1.76
N ILE A 101 0.48 -19.21 1.23
CA ILE A 101 -0.01 -20.56 0.89
C ILE A 101 0.19 -20.78 -0.61
N ASP A 102 1.02 -21.71 -0.95
CA ASP A 102 1.22 -22.17 -2.32
C ASP A 102 0.12 -23.15 -2.76
#